data_011ff14827ec199d63d2fbb77d1a7d6f
#
_entry.id   011ff14827ec199d63d2fbb77d1a7d6f
#
_cell.length_a   1.000
_cell.length_b   1.000
_cell.length_c   1.000
_cell.angle_alpha   90.00
_cell.angle_beta   90.00
_cell.angle_gamma   90.00
#
_symmetry.space_group_name_H-M   'P 1'
#
loop_
_entity.id
_entity.type
_entity.pdbx_description
1 polymer ?
#
loop_
_entity_poly.entity_id
_entity_poly.type
_entity_poly.pdbx_seq_one_letter_code
_entity_poly.pdbx_strand_id
1 'polypeptide(L)'
;MIRFNNDYNRGAFDCILKALADTNTTSYPGYGEDEWCDKAEQIIKGLIGRDDSMIKFIPGATQANYVVVAAALSPVQSVIAADTGHINCHEAASIENTGHKILALPNTDGKISAAQIEACAAEYYDNAKPEYLTEPKMVYISFPTEQGTLYTKRELCDISAVCKKYGMYLFVDGARMGYGLGSDKNDLTLCDFAMLSDVFYIGGTKCGALFGEALVINAEDIKYRFKAYMKQNGAVLAKGWLMGLQFATMLENCLLYTSPSP
;
A
#
# COMPACT_ATOMS: atom_id res chain seq x y z
N MET A 1 -2.84 -30.49 -8.96
CA MET A 1 -2.34 -29.68 -10.12
C MET A 1 -1.82 -28.35 -9.57
N ILE A 2 -0.57 -28.02 -9.81
CA ILE A 2 0.00 -26.72 -9.45
C ILE A 2 -0.37 -25.72 -10.55
N ARG A 3 -0.92 -24.57 -10.17
CA ARG A 3 -1.32 -23.50 -11.09
C ARG A 3 -0.38 -22.31 -10.93
N PHE A 4 0.12 -21.77 -12.05
CA PHE A 4 1.03 -20.61 -12.10
C PHE A 4 0.40 -19.39 -12.78
N ASN A 5 -0.93 -19.36 -12.91
CA ASN A 5 -1.64 -18.28 -13.59
C ASN A 5 -1.87 -17.04 -12.71
N ASN A 6 -1.71 -17.17 -11.40
CA ASN A 6 -1.74 -16.06 -10.43
C ASN A 6 -1.13 -16.50 -9.10
N ASP A 7 -0.87 -15.55 -8.19
CA ASP A 7 -0.28 -15.74 -6.87
C ASP A 7 -1.29 -15.57 -5.70
N TYR A 8 -2.60 -15.65 -6.00
CA TYR A 8 -3.69 -15.57 -5.03
C TYR A 8 -4.71 -16.72 -5.20
N ASN A 9 -4.24 -17.90 -5.60
CA ASN A 9 -5.10 -19.05 -5.92
C ASN A 9 -5.22 -20.06 -4.77
N ARG A 10 -4.70 -19.75 -3.59
CA ARG A 10 -4.79 -20.57 -2.37
C ARG A 10 -5.59 -19.85 -1.30
N GLY A 11 -6.05 -20.58 -0.29
CA GLY A 11 -6.63 -20.03 0.92
C GLY A 11 -5.57 -19.46 1.87
N ALA A 12 -5.99 -19.10 3.09
CA ALA A 12 -5.09 -18.60 4.12
C ALA A 12 -4.20 -19.69 4.72
N PHE A 13 -3.20 -19.27 5.48
CA PHE A 13 -2.44 -20.17 6.35
C PHE A 13 -3.34 -20.87 7.38
N ASP A 14 -3.02 -22.11 7.74
CA ASP A 14 -3.81 -22.94 8.66
C ASP A 14 -4.02 -22.26 10.02
N CYS A 15 -3.03 -21.51 10.53
CA CYS A 15 -3.15 -20.75 11.77
C CYS A 15 -4.27 -19.71 11.72
N ILE A 16 -4.48 -19.06 10.58
CA ILE A 16 -5.56 -18.08 10.36
C ILE A 16 -6.91 -18.79 10.35
N LEU A 17 -7.02 -19.91 9.60
CA LEU A 17 -8.25 -20.70 9.55
C LEU A 17 -8.64 -21.22 10.93
N LYS A 18 -7.66 -21.68 11.72
CA LYS A 18 -7.87 -22.07 13.11
C LYS A 18 -8.35 -20.91 13.96
N ALA A 19 -7.70 -19.76 13.91
CA ALA A 19 -8.09 -18.58 14.67
C ALA A 19 -9.52 -18.12 14.34
N LEU A 20 -9.90 -18.14 13.06
CA LEU A 20 -11.28 -17.85 12.62
C LEU A 20 -12.29 -18.83 13.19
N ALA A 21 -11.97 -20.14 13.21
CA ALA A 21 -12.84 -21.15 13.77
C ALA A 21 -13.00 -20.99 15.29
N ASP A 22 -11.90 -20.75 16.01
CA ASP A 22 -11.88 -20.58 17.47
C ASP A 22 -12.67 -19.35 17.93
N THR A 23 -12.75 -18.30 17.09
CA THR A 23 -13.41 -17.02 17.41
C THR A 23 -14.84 -16.90 16.85
N ASN A 24 -15.30 -17.89 16.08
CA ASN A 24 -16.54 -17.78 15.30
C ASN A 24 -17.81 -17.51 16.12
N THR A 25 -17.84 -17.93 17.38
CA THR A 25 -18.98 -17.73 18.30
C THR A 25 -18.83 -16.51 19.23
N THR A 26 -17.70 -15.78 19.14
CA THR A 26 -17.43 -14.59 19.92
C THR A 26 -18.07 -13.36 19.26
N SER A 27 -18.61 -12.46 20.08
CA SER A 27 -19.18 -11.20 19.61
C SER A 27 -18.13 -10.10 19.66
N TYR A 28 -17.93 -9.41 18.56
CA TYR A 28 -16.99 -8.29 18.42
C TYR A 28 -17.70 -7.01 18.00
N PRO A 29 -17.22 -5.82 18.41
CA PRO A 29 -17.61 -4.57 17.81
C PRO A 29 -17.39 -4.58 16.28
N GLY A 30 -18.20 -3.83 15.56
CA GLY A 30 -18.11 -3.76 14.10
C GLY A 30 -17.16 -2.68 13.60
N TYR A 31 -16.94 -2.69 12.30
CA TYR A 31 -16.31 -1.59 11.54
C TYR A 31 -14.83 -1.34 11.89
N GLY A 32 -14.13 -2.37 12.36
CA GLY A 32 -12.71 -2.30 12.71
C GLY A 32 -12.41 -1.57 14.02
N GLU A 33 -13.41 -1.46 14.91
CA GLU A 33 -13.29 -0.90 16.27
C GLU A 33 -13.36 -2.06 17.28
N ASP A 34 -12.38 -2.95 17.22
CA ASP A 34 -12.34 -4.20 17.96
C ASP A 34 -10.92 -4.56 18.38
N GLU A 35 -10.80 -5.44 19.39
CA GLU A 35 -9.53 -5.83 19.97
C GLU A 35 -8.57 -6.53 19.00
N TRP A 36 -9.06 -7.16 17.93
CA TRP A 36 -8.19 -7.78 16.92
C TRP A 36 -7.55 -6.73 16.02
N CYS A 37 -8.32 -5.74 15.61
CA CYS A 37 -7.79 -4.60 14.86
C CYS A 37 -6.80 -3.79 15.68
N ASP A 38 -7.11 -3.52 16.97
CA ASP A 38 -6.20 -2.84 17.88
C ASP A 38 -4.90 -3.63 18.08
N LYS A 39 -5.00 -4.94 18.29
CA LYS A 39 -3.84 -5.82 18.43
C LYS A 39 -2.96 -5.82 17.19
N ALA A 40 -3.55 -5.98 16.01
CA ALA A 40 -2.82 -5.95 14.74
C ALA A 40 -2.16 -4.58 14.51
N GLU A 41 -2.84 -3.49 14.84
CA GLU A 41 -2.28 -2.13 14.77
C GLU A 41 -1.05 -1.98 15.67
N GLN A 42 -1.11 -2.45 16.92
CA GLN A 42 0.04 -2.39 17.85
C GLN A 42 1.23 -3.21 17.34
N ILE A 43 1.00 -4.41 16.83
CA ILE A 43 2.06 -5.23 16.24
C ILE A 43 2.72 -4.51 15.07
N ILE A 44 1.91 -3.95 14.13
CA ILE A 44 2.43 -3.23 12.97
C ILE A 44 3.22 -2.01 13.40
N LYS A 45 2.72 -1.19 14.34
CA LYS A 45 3.44 -0.03 14.89
C LYS A 45 4.79 -0.43 15.48
N GLY A 46 4.84 -1.53 16.23
CA GLY A 46 6.10 -2.08 16.73
C GLY A 46 7.07 -2.48 15.61
N LEU A 47 6.59 -3.11 14.55
CA LEU A 47 7.42 -3.54 13.41
C LEU A 47 7.95 -2.36 12.56
N ILE A 48 7.17 -1.30 12.41
CA ILE A 48 7.58 -0.11 11.66
C ILE A 48 8.37 0.90 12.51
N GLY A 49 8.38 0.73 13.85
CA GLY A 49 9.05 1.63 14.78
C GLY A 49 8.43 3.03 14.84
N ARG A 50 7.10 3.16 14.61
CA ARG A 50 6.42 4.44 14.51
C ARG A 50 5.01 4.42 15.08
N ASP A 51 4.82 5.01 16.26
CA ASP A 51 3.55 5.01 17.01
C ASP A 51 2.50 5.98 16.45
N ASP A 52 2.93 7.06 15.80
CA ASP A 52 2.05 8.09 15.25
C ASP A 52 1.40 7.69 13.91
N SER A 53 1.81 6.59 13.29
CA SER A 53 1.19 6.09 12.06
C SER A 53 -0.26 5.67 12.30
N MET A 54 -1.13 6.03 11.36
CA MET A 54 -2.49 5.49 11.32
C MET A 54 -2.48 4.16 10.57
N ILE A 55 -3.00 3.10 11.21
CA ILE A 55 -3.16 1.80 10.57
C ILE A 55 -4.64 1.58 10.25
N LYS A 56 -4.94 1.15 9.02
CA LYS A 56 -6.29 0.79 8.59
C LYS A 56 -6.26 -0.49 7.77
N PHE A 57 -7.24 -1.36 7.99
CA PHE A 57 -7.40 -2.59 7.23
C PHE A 57 -8.41 -2.38 6.12
N ILE A 58 -8.04 -2.72 4.89
CA ILE A 58 -8.86 -2.57 3.68
C ILE A 58 -9.00 -3.93 3.00
N PRO A 59 -10.20 -4.27 2.43
CA PRO A 59 -10.47 -5.61 1.90
C PRO A 59 -9.58 -6.06 0.73
N GLY A 60 -9.02 -5.12 -0.04
CA GLY A 60 -8.20 -5.45 -1.20
C GLY A 60 -7.35 -4.29 -1.70
N ALA A 61 -6.27 -4.62 -2.42
CA ALA A 61 -5.25 -3.67 -2.87
C ALA A 61 -5.80 -2.59 -3.80
N THR A 62 -6.59 -2.95 -4.81
CA THR A 62 -7.24 -1.97 -5.72
C THR A 62 -8.07 -0.95 -4.93
N GLN A 63 -8.80 -1.40 -3.91
CA GLN A 63 -9.58 -0.51 -3.06
C GLN A 63 -8.68 0.38 -2.19
N ALA A 64 -7.53 -0.13 -1.71
CA ALA A 64 -6.54 0.67 -0.97
C ALA A 64 -5.98 1.79 -1.86
N ASN A 65 -5.56 1.46 -3.09
CA ASN A 65 -5.04 2.42 -4.06
C ASN A 65 -6.04 3.55 -4.34
N TYR A 66 -7.26 3.16 -4.67
CA TYR A 66 -8.35 4.07 -4.94
C TYR A 66 -8.70 4.99 -3.76
N VAL A 67 -8.86 4.45 -2.55
CA VAL A 67 -9.22 5.23 -1.35
C VAL A 67 -8.10 6.19 -0.95
N VAL A 68 -6.83 5.76 -1.05
CA VAL A 68 -5.68 6.61 -0.74
C VAL A 68 -5.63 7.81 -1.69
N VAL A 69 -5.76 7.59 -2.98
CA VAL A 69 -5.75 8.67 -3.98
C VAL A 69 -6.93 9.62 -3.76
N ALA A 70 -8.14 9.09 -3.56
CA ALA A 70 -9.32 9.90 -3.28
C ALA A 70 -9.21 10.75 -2.00
N ALA A 71 -8.49 10.26 -0.98
CA ALA A 71 -8.32 10.97 0.28
C ALA A 71 -7.16 11.98 0.26
N ALA A 72 -6.11 11.68 -0.50
CA ALA A 72 -4.86 12.45 -0.50
C ALA A 72 -4.87 13.62 -1.50
N LEU A 73 -5.58 13.47 -2.63
CA LEU A 73 -5.49 14.42 -3.72
C LEU A 73 -6.70 15.35 -3.78
N SER A 74 -6.43 16.59 -4.10
CA SER A 74 -7.42 17.60 -4.46
C SER A 74 -7.75 17.54 -5.97
N PRO A 75 -8.90 18.05 -6.43
CA PRO A 75 -9.16 18.20 -7.86
C PRO A 75 -7.99 18.85 -8.57
N VAL A 76 -7.74 18.50 -9.83
CA VAL A 76 -6.64 18.95 -10.69
C VAL A 76 -5.25 18.40 -10.32
N GLN A 77 -5.15 17.56 -9.30
CA GLN A 77 -3.89 16.87 -8.96
C GLN A 77 -3.81 15.50 -9.64
N SER A 78 -2.59 14.99 -9.80
CA SER A 78 -2.30 13.76 -10.54
C SER A 78 -1.31 12.86 -9.81
N VAL A 79 -1.26 11.58 -10.25
CA VAL A 79 -0.38 10.55 -9.71
C VAL A 79 0.68 10.19 -10.76
N ILE A 80 1.95 10.25 -10.39
CA ILE A 80 3.05 9.71 -11.20
C ILE A 80 3.19 8.22 -10.92
N ALA A 81 3.25 7.38 -11.94
CA ALA A 81 3.47 5.94 -11.82
C ALA A 81 4.27 5.38 -12.99
N ALA A 82 4.83 4.19 -12.84
CA ALA A 82 5.36 3.44 -13.99
C ALA A 82 4.24 3.14 -14.99
N ASP A 83 4.55 3.12 -16.27
CA ASP A 83 3.59 2.73 -17.32
C ASP A 83 3.09 1.28 -17.15
N THR A 84 3.87 0.41 -16.48
CA THR A 84 3.47 -0.94 -16.05
C THR A 84 2.84 -0.99 -14.66
N GLY A 85 2.75 0.14 -13.94
CA GLY A 85 2.20 0.21 -12.58
C GLY A 85 0.77 -0.35 -12.52
N HIS A 86 0.45 -1.06 -11.44
CA HIS A 86 -0.82 -1.76 -11.29
C HIS A 86 -2.03 -0.84 -11.49
N ILE A 87 -1.97 0.37 -10.93
CA ILE A 87 -3.03 1.39 -11.06
C ILE A 87 -3.25 1.84 -12.51
N ASN A 88 -2.20 1.79 -13.35
CA ASN A 88 -2.29 2.18 -14.76
C ASN A 88 -2.80 1.05 -15.66
N CYS A 89 -2.45 -0.22 -15.36
CA CYS A 89 -2.66 -1.35 -16.26
C CYS A 89 -3.77 -2.31 -15.84
N HIS A 90 -4.08 -2.44 -14.54
CA HIS A 90 -4.84 -3.58 -14.02
C HIS A 90 -6.03 -3.20 -13.12
N GLU A 91 -6.41 -1.94 -13.02
CA GLU A 91 -7.48 -1.49 -12.11
C GLU A 91 -8.68 -0.86 -12.82
N ALA A 92 -8.82 -1.06 -14.12
CA ALA A 92 -9.97 -0.61 -14.90
C ALA A 92 -10.31 0.89 -14.67
N ALA A 93 -9.29 1.75 -14.71
CA ALA A 93 -9.40 3.18 -14.48
C ALA A 93 -9.93 3.56 -13.08
N SER A 94 -9.58 2.80 -12.05
CA SER A 94 -10.01 3.08 -10.68
C SER A 94 -9.55 4.46 -10.21
N ILE A 95 -8.34 4.86 -10.55
CA ILE A 95 -7.77 6.16 -10.19
C ILE A 95 -8.45 7.29 -10.94
N GLU A 96 -8.65 7.13 -12.25
CA GLU A 96 -9.36 8.12 -13.08
C GLU A 96 -10.80 8.31 -12.60
N ASN A 97 -11.43 7.25 -12.07
CA ASN A 97 -12.78 7.33 -11.48
C ASN A 97 -12.79 8.20 -10.19
N THR A 98 -11.67 8.43 -9.54
CA THR A 98 -11.57 9.42 -8.45
C THR A 98 -11.43 10.86 -8.96
N GLY A 99 -11.32 11.05 -10.27
CA GLY A 99 -11.13 12.37 -10.91
C GLY A 99 -9.66 12.76 -11.11
N HIS A 100 -8.72 11.81 -10.91
CA HIS A 100 -7.30 12.09 -10.99
C HIS A 100 -6.64 11.40 -12.18
N LYS A 101 -5.73 12.12 -12.85
CA LYS A 101 -4.95 11.60 -13.98
C LYS A 101 -3.74 10.83 -13.48
N ILE A 102 -3.42 9.72 -14.16
CA ILE A 102 -2.13 9.06 -14.02
C ILE A 102 -1.16 9.64 -15.04
N LEU A 103 0.01 10.09 -14.57
CA LEU A 103 1.16 10.47 -15.37
C LEU A 103 2.08 9.26 -15.48
N ALA A 104 1.85 8.45 -16.52
CA ALA A 104 2.59 7.21 -16.74
C ALA A 104 3.98 7.50 -17.30
N LEU A 105 5.03 7.05 -16.60
CA LEU A 105 6.42 7.19 -17.02
C LEU A 105 6.94 5.85 -17.56
N PRO A 106 7.79 5.87 -18.61
CA PRO A 106 8.40 4.65 -19.11
C PRO A 106 9.27 4.00 -18.03
N ASN A 107 9.07 2.70 -17.82
CA ASN A 107 9.79 1.95 -16.81
C ASN A 107 11.05 1.27 -17.34
N THR A 108 11.95 0.91 -16.42
CA THR A 108 13.02 -0.07 -16.65
C THR A 108 12.88 -1.18 -15.62
N ASP A 109 12.62 -2.39 -16.05
CA ASP A 109 12.37 -3.54 -15.16
C ASP A 109 11.27 -3.26 -14.11
N GLY A 110 10.21 -2.59 -14.51
CA GLY A 110 9.08 -2.21 -13.63
C GLY A 110 9.33 -0.99 -12.74
N LYS A 111 10.53 -0.40 -12.75
CA LYS A 111 10.90 0.74 -11.90
C LYS A 111 10.92 2.06 -12.67
N ILE A 112 10.57 3.15 -11.98
CA ILE A 112 10.82 4.53 -12.38
C ILE A 112 11.90 5.13 -11.48
N SER A 113 12.77 5.96 -12.03
CA SER A 113 13.87 6.58 -11.31
C SER A 113 13.49 7.94 -10.71
N ALA A 114 14.22 8.34 -9.67
CA ALA A 114 14.11 9.70 -9.11
C ALA A 114 14.29 10.79 -10.18
N ALA A 115 15.21 10.61 -11.13
CA ALA A 115 15.45 11.57 -12.21
C ALA A 115 14.25 11.70 -13.17
N GLN A 116 13.55 10.59 -13.47
CA GLN A 116 12.32 10.64 -14.29
C GLN A 116 11.18 11.34 -13.55
N ILE A 117 11.03 11.05 -12.24
CA ILE A 117 10.03 11.70 -11.38
C ILE A 117 10.31 13.20 -11.28
N GLU A 118 11.58 13.58 -11.08
CA GLU A 118 11.99 14.98 -11.02
C GLU A 118 11.71 15.73 -12.33
N ALA A 119 12.04 15.12 -13.47
CA ALA A 119 11.76 15.70 -14.78
C ALA A 119 10.26 15.92 -15.00
N CYS A 120 9.42 14.93 -14.63
CA CYS A 120 7.97 15.05 -14.74
C CYS A 120 7.39 16.14 -13.82
N ALA A 121 7.91 16.25 -12.59
CA ALA A 121 7.50 17.31 -11.67
C ALA A 121 7.93 18.70 -12.18
N ALA A 122 9.14 18.82 -12.70
CA ALA A 122 9.66 20.08 -13.26
C ALA A 122 8.82 20.60 -14.45
N GLU A 123 8.24 19.71 -15.27
CA GLU A 123 7.33 20.11 -16.36
C GLU A 123 6.14 20.93 -15.84
N TYR A 124 5.68 20.70 -14.63
CA TYR A 124 4.63 21.48 -14.00
C TYR A 124 5.19 22.69 -13.24
N TYR A 125 6.13 22.48 -12.31
CA TYR A 125 6.57 23.49 -11.37
C TYR A 125 7.44 24.59 -12.01
N ASP A 126 8.16 24.27 -13.10
CA ASP A 126 8.96 25.24 -13.87
C ASP A 126 8.19 25.81 -15.09
N ASN A 127 6.91 25.45 -15.26
CA ASN A 127 6.10 25.89 -16.38
C ASN A 127 5.64 27.36 -16.20
N ALA A 128 5.68 28.13 -17.26
CA ALA A 128 5.17 29.49 -17.23
C ALA A 128 3.63 29.60 -17.09
N LYS A 129 2.92 28.51 -17.37
CA LYS A 129 1.46 28.42 -17.33
C LYS A 129 1.01 27.08 -16.74
N PRO A 130 1.35 26.79 -15.48
CA PRO A 130 1.03 25.51 -14.85
C PRO A 130 -0.47 25.24 -14.72
N GLU A 131 -1.30 26.30 -14.74
CA GLU A 131 -2.76 26.23 -14.60
C GLU A 131 -3.47 25.43 -15.71
N TYR A 132 -2.78 25.11 -16.81
CA TYR A 132 -3.31 24.25 -17.87
C TYR A 132 -2.90 22.78 -17.74
N LEU A 133 -2.09 22.45 -16.73
CA LEU A 133 -1.61 21.09 -16.47
C LEU A 133 -2.22 20.55 -15.17
N THR A 134 -2.20 19.22 -15.00
CA THR A 134 -2.50 18.63 -13.70
C THR A 134 -1.25 18.68 -12.82
N GLU A 135 -1.38 19.13 -11.57
CA GLU A 135 -0.27 19.17 -10.61
C GLU A 135 0.14 17.74 -10.20
N PRO A 136 1.39 17.31 -10.43
CA PRO A 136 1.88 16.04 -9.86
C PRO A 136 1.94 16.17 -8.34
N LYS A 137 1.14 15.37 -7.63
CA LYS A 137 1.07 15.45 -6.16
C LYS A 137 1.34 14.14 -5.44
N MET A 138 1.35 13.04 -6.16
CA MET A 138 1.66 11.73 -5.62
C MET A 138 2.55 10.96 -6.59
N VAL A 139 3.53 10.25 -6.03
CA VAL A 139 4.31 9.22 -6.72
C VAL A 139 3.86 7.86 -6.19
N TYR A 140 3.44 6.99 -7.09
CA TYR A 140 3.07 5.60 -6.79
C TYR A 140 4.13 4.65 -7.33
N ILE A 141 4.64 3.77 -6.49
CA ILE A 141 5.55 2.68 -6.85
C ILE A 141 5.09 1.39 -6.19
N SER A 142 5.44 0.24 -6.78
CA SER A 142 5.14 -1.09 -6.22
C SER A 142 6.39 -1.75 -5.63
N PHE A 143 6.25 -2.46 -4.51
CA PHE A 143 7.33 -3.22 -3.88
C PHE A 143 6.85 -4.62 -3.46
N PRO A 144 7.38 -5.71 -4.09
CA PRO A 144 8.08 -5.73 -5.39
C PRO A 144 7.30 -5.09 -6.53
N THR A 145 7.99 -4.71 -7.60
CA THR A 145 7.31 -4.22 -8.81
C THR A 145 6.49 -5.34 -9.47
N GLU A 146 5.64 -5.00 -10.41
CA GLU A 146 4.83 -5.96 -11.18
C GLU A 146 5.69 -6.96 -11.97
N GLN A 147 6.96 -6.60 -12.21
CA GLN A 147 7.95 -7.47 -12.86
C GLN A 147 8.81 -8.28 -11.88
N GLY A 148 8.54 -8.14 -10.56
CA GLY A 148 9.24 -8.87 -9.50
C GLY A 148 10.60 -8.30 -9.13
N THR A 149 10.95 -7.11 -9.57
CA THR A 149 12.17 -6.40 -9.18
C THR A 149 11.97 -5.64 -7.86
N LEU A 150 13.06 -5.30 -7.20
CA LEU A 150 13.04 -4.58 -5.92
C LEU A 150 13.70 -3.21 -6.08
N TYR A 151 13.06 -2.19 -5.51
CA TYR A 151 13.76 -0.94 -5.25
C TYR A 151 14.78 -1.16 -4.14
N THR A 152 16.01 -0.68 -4.33
CA THR A 152 17.03 -0.64 -3.28
C THR A 152 16.74 0.51 -2.31
N LYS A 153 17.33 0.44 -1.11
CA LYS A 153 17.22 1.53 -0.12
C LYS A 153 17.67 2.88 -0.69
N ARG A 154 18.74 2.88 -1.49
CA ARG A 154 19.22 4.09 -2.16
C ARG A 154 18.20 4.66 -3.13
N GLU A 155 17.64 3.83 -4.02
CA GLU A 155 16.61 4.26 -4.97
C GLU A 155 15.38 4.84 -4.25
N LEU A 156 14.94 4.19 -3.18
CA LEU A 156 13.81 4.66 -2.38
C LEU A 156 14.12 5.99 -1.68
N CYS A 157 15.33 6.16 -1.14
CA CYS A 157 15.79 7.43 -0.56
C CYS A 157 15.80 8.55 -1.61
N ASP A 158 16.33 8.28 -2.80
CA ASP A 158 16.40 9.26 -3.88
C ASP A 158 14.99 9.70 -4.33
N ILE A 159 14.06 8.74 -4.49
CA ILE A 159 12.65 9.03 -4.81
C ILE A 159 11.99 9.85 -3.69
N SER A 160 12.16 9.44 -2.43
CA SER A 160 11.62 10.17 -1.27
C SER A 160 12.14 11.61 -1.21
N ALA A 161 13.42 11.83 -1.53
CA ALA A 161 14.01 13.16 -1.56
C ALA A 161 13.37 14.05 -2.64
N VAL A 162 13.12 13.51 -3.83
CA VAL A 162 12.41 14.22 -4.91
C VAL A 162 10.97 14.54 -4.50
N CYS A 163 10.26 13.56 -3.91
CA CYS A 163 8.91 13.79 -3.41
C CYS A 163 8.88 14.95 -2.40
N LYS A 164 9.79 14.96 -1.44
CA LYS A 164 9.91 16.02 -0.44
C LYS A 164 10.25 17.38 -1.07
N LYS A 165 11.14 17.40 -2.06
CA LYS A 165 11.52 18.64 -2.79
C LYS A 165 10.33 19.33 -3.43
N TYR A 166 9.41 18.57 -4.02
CA TYR A 166 8.24 19.10 -4.72
C TYR A 166 6.94 19.03 -3.89
N GLY A 167 7.01 18.61 -2.64
CA GLY A 167 5.85 18.48 -1.76
C GLY A 167 4.84 17.43 -2.26
N MET A 168 5.32 16.38 -2.92
CA MET A 168 4.53 15.25 -3.39
C MET A 168 4.50 14.14 -2.32
N TYR A 169 3.41 13.38 -2.27
CA TYR A 169 3.33 12.16 -1.47
C TYR A 169 4.05 10.99 -2.16
N LEU A 170 4.72 10.15 -1.37
CA LEU A 170 5.21 8.86 -1.82
C LEU A 170 4.30 7.76 -1.30
N PHE A 171 3.62 7.06 -2.22
CA PHE A 171 2.76 5.93 -1.93
C PHE A 171 3.39 4.64 -2.45
N VAL A 172 3.61 3.65 -1.56
CA VAL A 172 4.19 2.36 -1.90
C VAL A 172 3.13 1.26 -1.84
N ASP A 173 2.82 0.69 -3.00
CA ASP A 173 2.01 -0.52 -3.14
C ASP A 173 2.80 -1.72 -2.66
N GLY A 174 2.39 -2.29 -1.54
CA GLY A 174 3.02 -3.44 -0.92
C GLY A 174 2.21 -4.73 -1.06
N ALA A 175 1.45 -4.93 -2.15
CA ALA A 175 0.63 -6.12 -2.35
C ALA A 175 1.39 -7.44 -2.15
N ARG A 176 2.71 -7.43 -2.39
CA ARG A 176 3.62 -8.55 -2.19
C ARG A 176 4.79 -8.19 -1.26
N MET A 177 4.61 -7.21 -0.37
CA MET A 177 5.68 -6.69 0.49
C MET A 177 6.38 -7.79 1.30
N GLY A 178 5.63 -8.77 1.82
CA GLY A 178 6.21 -9.91 2.54
C GLY A 178 7.23 -10.69 1.70
N TYR A 179 6.96 -10.93 0.43
CA TYR A 179 7.92 -11.60 -0.46
C TYR A 179 9.14 -10.73 -0.76
N GLY A 180 8.91 -9.43 -0.98
CA GLY A 180 10.01 -8.48 -1.19
C GLY A 180 10.97 -8.43 0.00
N LEU A 181 10.43 -8.29 1.21
CA LEU A 181 11.20 -8.24 2.45
C LEU A 181 11.93 -9.56 2.74
N GLY A 182 11.34 -10.70 2.37
CA GLY A 182 11.97 -12.01 2.53
C GLY A 182 13.00 -12.38 1.46
N SER A 183 13.25 -11.53 0.48
CA SER A 183 14.23 -11.79 -0.58
C SER A 183 15.67 -11.54 -0.12
N ASP A 184 16.58 -12.44 -0.46
CA ASP A 184 18.03 -12.27 -0.21
C ASP A 184 18.64 -11.05 -0.91
N LYS A 185 17.92 -10.47 -1.88
CA LYS A 185 18.35 -9.26 -2.63
C LYS A 185 17.81 -7.97 -2.01
N ASN A 186 17.00 -8.08 -0.96
CA ASN A 186 16.38 -6.92 -0.33
C ASN A 186 17.33 -6.29 0.70
N ASP A 187 17.41 -4.96 0.69
CA ASP A 187 18.15 -4.15 1.65
C ASP A 187 17.26 -3.17 2.44
N LEU A 188 15.92 -3.34 2.35
CA LEU A 188 14.91 -2.52 3.01
C LEU A 188 14.24 -3.26 4.16
N THR A 189 13.79 -2.49 5.15
CA THR A 189 12.97 -2.94 6.29
C THR A 189 11.63 -2.21 6.30
N LEU A 190 10.65 -2.70 7.08
CA LEU A 190 9.39 -1.97 7.29
C LEU A 190 9.61 -0.58 7.91
N CYS A 191 10.62 -0.42 8.76
CA CYS A 191 11.01 0.88 9.30
C CYS A 191 11.46 1.85 8.20
N ASP A 192 12.18 1.36 7.18
CA ASP A 192 12.60 2.20 6.05
C ASP A 192 11.39 2.71 5.26
N PHE A 193 10.42 1.85 4.97
CA PHE A 193 9.17 2.28 4.32
C PHE A 193 8.42 3.31 5.16
N ALA A 194 8.32 3.11 6.47
CA ALA A 194 7.65 4.05 7.38
C ALA A 194 8.35 5.42 7.45
N MET A 195 9.68 5.46 7.29
CA MET A 195 10.44 6.72 7.31
C MET A 195 10.48 7.45 5.96
N LEU A 196 10.43 6.70 4.87
CA LEU A 196 10.67 7.23 3.53
C LEU A 196 9.39 7.49 2.74
N SER A 197 8.26 6.88 3.10
CA SER A 197 6.99 7.06 2.41
C SER A 197 5.91 7.73 3.28
N ASP A 198 4.96 8.37 2.63
CA ASP A 198 3.80 8.99 3.27
C ASP A 198 2.67 7.98 3.50
N VAL A 199 2.55 7.02 2.59
CA VAL A 199 1.60 5.91 2.67
C VAL A 199 2.25 4.66 2.10
N PHE A 200 2.01 3.53 2.73
CA PHE A 200 2.29 2.21 2.15
C PHE A 200 1.30 1.18 2.70
N TYR A 201 1.23 0.01 2.11
CA TYR A 201 0.49 -1.08 2.73
C TYR A 201 1.27 -2.39 2.75
N ILE A 202 0.96 -3.21 3.75
CA ILE A 202 1.46 -4.57 3.89
C ILE A 202 0.38 -5.49 3.35
N GLY A 203 0.67 -6.14 2.23
CA GLY A 203 -0.27 -7.02 1.56
C GLY A 203 -0.53 -8.29 2.36
N GLY A 204 -1.80 -8.61 2.61
CA GLY A 204 -2.23 -9.87 3.22
C GLY A 204 -2.74 -10.86 2.18
N THR A 205 -3.54 -10.42 1.23
CA THR A 205 -4.23 -11.27 0.24
C THR A 205 -3.30 -12.23 -0.49
N LYS A 206 -2.12 -11.78 -0.90
CA LYS A 206 -1.13 -12.61 -1.63
C LYS A 206 -0.10 -13.24 -0.70
N CYS A 207 -0.02 -12.81 0.56
CA CYS A 207 1.00 -13.21 1.53
C CYS A 207 0.45 -14.13 2.64
N GLY A 208 -0.63 -14.85 2.40
CA GLY A 208 -1.12 -15.90 3.27
C GLY A 208 -2.36 -15.57 4.10
N ALA A 209 -2.98 -14.39 3.94
CA ALA A 209 -4.32 -14.10 4.43
C ALA A 209 -5.40 -14.58 3.44
N LEU A 210 -6.66 -14.67 3.88
CA LEU A 210 -7.79 -14.90 2.98
C LEU A 210 -8.03 -13.68 2.08
N PHE A 211 -7.90 -12.48 2.66
CA PHE A 211 -8.07 -11.20 2.00
C PHE A 211 -7.60 -10.07 2.93
N GLY A 212 -7.38 -8.91 2.37
CA GLY A 212 -7.12 -7.68 3.10
C GLY A 212 -5.68 -7.21 3.03
N GLU A 213 -5.54 -5.90 3.21
CA GLU A 213 -4.28 -5.17 3.20
C GLU A 213 -4.23 -4.29 4.46
N ALA A 214 -3.08 -4.25 5.12
CA ALA A 214 -2.84 -3.33 6.24
C ALA A 214 -2.21 -2.04 5.72
N LEU A 215 -3.00 -1.00 5.60
CA LEU A 215 -2.58 0.31 5.13
C LEU A 215 -1.96 1.10 6.27
N VAL A 216 -0.77 1.64 6.04
CA VAL A 216 0.00 2.49 6.96
C VAL A 216 0.04 3.90 6.39
N ILE A 217 -0.47 4.88 7.14
CA ILE A 217 -0.54 6.27 6.74
C ILE A 217 0.28 7.10 7.71
N ASN A 218 1.33 7.74 7.19
CA ASN A 218 2.27 8.58 7.93
C ASN A 218 1.95 10.07 7.80
N ALA A 219 1.47 10.52 6.62
CA ALA A 219 1.13 11.91 6.36
C ALA A 219 -0.13 12.37 7.13
N GLU A 220 -0.01 13.43 7.95
CA GLU A 220 -1.07 13.91 8.84
C GLU A 220 -2.32 14.40 8.08
N ASP A 221 -2.13 15.07 6.98
CA ASP A 221 -3.22 15.60 6.16
C ASP A 221 -4.04 14.49 5.47
N ILE A 222 -3.40 13.35 5.13
CA ILE A 222 -4.11 12.17 4.63
C ILE A 222 -4.93 11.49 5.74
N LYS A 223 -4.44 11.46 6.97
CA LYS A 223 -5.17 10.88 8.13
C LYS A 223 -6.52 11.58 8.36
N TYR A 224 -6.57 12.89 8.07
CA TYR A 224 -7.77 13.67 8.30
C TYR A 224 -8.94 13.14 7.46
N ARG A 225 -10.01 12.74 8.14
CA ARG A 225 -11.22 12.15 7.54
C ARG A 225 -11.01 10.86 6.73
N PHE A 226 -9.86 10.20 6.81
CA PHE A 226 -9.57 8.99 6.02
C PHE A 226 -10.66 7.92 6.18
N LYS A 227 -11.16 7.68 7.41
CA LYS A 227 -12.25 6.71 7.65
C LYS A 227 -13.55 7.08 6.91
N ALA A 228 -13.80 8.36 6.67
CA ALA A 228 -14.98 8.78 5.88
C ALA A 228 -14.81 8.41 4.40
N TYR A 229 -13.61 8.60 3.83
CA TYR A 229 -13.29 8.13 2.48
C TYR A 229 -13.38 6.61 2.37
N MET A 230 -12.85 5.87 3.35
CA MET A 230 -13.04 4.41 3.41
C MET A 230 -14.52 4.04 3.39
N LYS A 231 -15.35 4.69 4.23
CA LYS A 231 -16.78 4.39 4.32
C LYS A 231 -17.53 4.71 3.03
N GLN A 232 -17.26 5.87 2.44
CA GLN A 232 -17.84 6.29 1.16
C GLN A 232 -17.57 5.27 0.05
N ASN A 233 -16.39 4.67 0.06
CA ASN A 233 -15.90 3.74 -0.98
C ASN A 233 -16.05 2.25 -0.61
N GLY A 234 -16.89 1.95 0.39
CA GLY A 234 -17.21 0.57 0.77
C GLY A 234 -16.06 -0.21 1.44
N ALA A 235 -14.98 0.48 1.86
CA ALA A 235 -13.81 -0.13 2.47
C ALA A 235 -13.93 -0.40 3.99
N VAL A 236 -15.02 0.04 4.62
CA VAL A 236 -15.29 -0.22 6.04
C VAL A 236 -16.28 -1.36 6.16
N LEU A 237 -15.80 -2.55 6.48
CA LEU A 237 -16.62 -3.74 6.62
C LEU A 237 -17.29 -3.79 7.99
N ALA A 238 -18.57 -4.25 8.02
CA ALA A 238 -19.27 -4.49 9.27
C ALA A 238 -18.56 -5.50 10.17
N LYS A 239 -17.98 -6.56 9.57
CA LYS A 239 -17.13 -7.55 10.25
C LYS A 239 -15.64 -7.24 10.03
N GLY A 240 -15.22 -6.00 10.26
CA GLY A 240 -13.83 -5.55 10.06
C GLY A 240 -12.81 -6.32 10.91
N TRP A 241 -13.22 -6.83 12.07
CA TRP A 241 -12.39 -7.64 12.96
C TRP A 241 -11.77 -8.87 12.27
N LEU A 242 -12.40 -9.39 11.19
CA LEU A 242 -11.84 -10.49 10.40
C LEU A 242 -10.47 -10.14 9.80
N MET A 243 -10.26 -8.90 9.38
CA MET A 243 -8.97 -8.46 8.86
C MET A 243 -7.95 -8.31 9.99
N GLY A 244 -8.32 -7.65 11.08
CA GLY A 244 -7.46 -7.51 12.26
C GLY A 244 -6.98 -8.86 12.80
N LEU A 245 -7.88 -9.82 12.95
CA LEU A 245 -7.55 -11.18 13.39
C LEU A 245 -6.53 -11.85 12.46
N GLN A 246 -6.71 -11.76 11.15
CA GLN A 246 -5.79 -12.36 10.19
C GLN A 246 -4.39 -11.75 10.30
N PHE A 247 -4.30 -10.40 10.33
CA PHE A 247 -3.02 -9.71 10.46
C PHE A 247 -2.35 -9.97 11.81
N ALA A 248 -3.08 -9.91 12.93
CA ALA A 248 -2.54 -10.23 14.25
C ALA A 248 -1.97 -11.65 14.28
N THR A 249 -2.76 -12.63 13.81
CA THR A 249 -2.35 -14.04 13.80
C THR A 249 -1.13 -14.28 12.91
N MET A 250 -1.11 -13.68 11.73
CA MET A 250 -0.03 -13.84 10.75
C MET A 250 1.28 -13.21 11.25
N LEU A 251 1.22 -12.01 11.80
CA LEU A 251 2.40 -11.27 12.24
C LEU A 251 2.98 -11.81 13.55
N GLU A 252 2.16 -12.28 14.49
CA GLU A 252 2.63 -12.92 15.73
C GLU A 252 3.38 -14.22 15.48
N ASN A 253 2.99 -14.98 14.46
CA ASN A 253 3.66 -16.23 14.13
C ASN A 253 4.88 -16.04 13.22
N CYS A 254 5.28 -14.79 12.95
CA CYS A 254 6.45 -14.44 12.13
C CYS A 254 6.44 -15.02 10.71
N LEU A 255 5.28 -15.40 10.18
CA LEU A 255 5.17 -16.11 8.89
C LEU A 255 5.55 -15.25 7.68
N LEU A 256 5.46 -13.91 7.80
CA LEU A 256 5.90 -12.97 6.76
C LEU A 256 7.43 -12.90 6.61
N TYR A 257 8.19 -13.24 7.67
CA TYR A 257 9.65 -13.08 7.71
C TYR A 257 10.43 -14.40 7.73
N THR A 258 9.76 -15.53 7.94
CA THR A 258 10.41 -16.83 8.10
C THR A 258 10.01 -17.85 7.05
N SER A 259 9.07 -17.53 6.15
CA SER A 259 8.75 -18.42 5.06
C SER A 259 9.87 -18.40 4.04
N PRO A 260 10.60 -19.51 3.82
CA PRO A 260 11.45 -19.59 2.66
C PRO A 260 10.56 -19.45 1.44
N SER A 261 10.97 -18.61 0.49
CA SER A 261 10.33 -18.53 -0.82
C SER A 261 10.20 -19.96 -1.38
N PRO A 262 9.04 -20.34 -1.92
CA PRO A 262 8.89 -21.66 -2.52
C PRO A 262 9.81 -21.86 -3.72
#